data_a6ef63d374ce0e87c96e6d9c1fc48078
#
_entry.id   a6ef63d374ce0e87c96e6d9c1fc48078
#
_cell.length_a   1.000
_cell.length_b   1.000
_cell.length_c   1.000
_cell.angle_alpha   90.00
_cell.angle_beta   90.00
_cell.angle_gamma   90.00
#
_symmetry.space_group_name_H-M   'P 1'
#
loop_
_entity.id
_entity.type
_entity.pdbx_description
1 polymer ?
#
loop_
_entity_poly.entity_id
_entity_poly.type
_entity_poly.pdbx_seq_one_letter_code
_entity_poly.pdbx_strand_id
1 'polypeptide(L)'
;MLPDRNFFFELADVASAETLPRFRTGVAVTNKQDGGYDPVTEGDQAAESAIRALIEARFPQHGILGEEHGNVGLDREHVWVIDPIDGTRAFISGVPVWGTLIGFQSAGRATMGMMDQPFTRERYFADGTSAWYFGPEGERTIRTRDCASLSDAILFTTTPHIFTAEEKPFYEKVQDQVRLFRYGVDCYAYCLLAAGHVDLVIESGLKPYDVGALIPVIEQAGGIITTWDGGRPENGGRILAAGSRSVHEQALAILSRL
;
A
#
# COMPACT_ATOMS: atom_id res chain seq x y z
N MET A 1 14.21 -15.22 14.25
CA MET A 1 13.69 -16.00 13.09
C MET A 1 12.93 -15.02 12.21
N LEU A 2 13.11 -15.05 10.91
CA LEU A 2 12.37 -14.21 9.98
C LEU A 2 11.05 -14.89 9.58
N PRO A 3 9.99 -14.13 9.26
CA PRO A 3 8.76 -14.69 8.75
C PRO A 3 8.96 -15.28 7.35
N ASP A 4 8.13 -16.25 7.00
CA ASP A 4 8.06 -16.84 5.67
C ASP A 4 6.72 -16.54 4.99
N ARG A 5 6.58 -16.96 3.73
CA ARG A 5 5.35 -16.79 2.95
C ARG A 5 4.13 -17.39 3.64
N ASN A 6 4.28 -18.54 4.27
CA ASN A 6 3.15 -19.22 4.89
C ASN A 6 2.59 -18.41 6.05
N PHE A 7 3.47 -17.80 6.84
CA PHE A 7 3.03 -16.95 7.94
C PHE A 7 2.34 -15.67 7.45
N PHE A 8 2.83 -15.03 6.37
CA PHE A 8 2.09 -13.92 5.75
C PHE A 8 0.70 -14.34 5.29
N PHE A 9 0.56 -15.54 4.73
CA PHE A 9 -0.74 -16.05 4.29
C PHE A 9 -1.66 -16.36 5.47
N GLU A 10 -1.14 -16.91 6.58
CA GLU A 10 -1.90 -17.07 7.82
C GLU A 10 -2.43 -15.73 8.34
N LEU A 11 -1.61 -14.67 8.31
CA LEU A 11 -2.02 -13.32 8.71
C LEU A 11 -3.14 -12.76 7.80
N ALA A 12 -3.01 -12.94 6.48
CA ALA A 12 -4.04 -12.54 5.54
C ALA A 12 -5.35 -13.32 5.74
N ASP A 13 -5.27 -14.62 6.00
CA ASP A 13 -6.44 -15.48 6.21
C ASP A 13 -7.24 -15.05 7.44
N VAL A 14 -6.58 -14.72 8.56
CA VAL A 14 -7.29 -14.24 9.76
C VAL A 14 -7.86 -12.84 9.57
N ALA A 15 -7.18 -11.96 8.84
CA ALA A 15 -7.72 -10.65 8.48
C ALA A 15 -8.95 -10.79 7.56
N SER A 16 -8.87 -11.64 6.55
CA SER A 16 -9.97 -11.90 5.62
C SER A 16 -11.21 -12.46 6.33
N ALA A 17 -11.03 -13.30 7.36
CA ALA A 17 -12.13 -13.84 8.16
C ALA A 17 -12.91 -12.74 8.90
N GLU A 18 -12.26 -11.61 9.21
CA GLU A 18 -12.88 -10.46 9.87
C GLU A 18 -13.43 -9.43 8.88
N THR A 19 -12.72 -9.17 7.80
CA THR A 19 -13.07 -8.11 6.84
C THR A 19 -14.15 -8.53 5.85
N LEU A 20 -14.00 -9.71 5.23
CA LEU A 20 -14.87 -10.15 4.13
C LEU A 20 -16.36 -10.30 4.53
N PRO A 21 -16.73 -10.86 5.71
CA PRO A 21 -18.13 -10.94 6.12
C PRO A 21 -18.80 -9.56 6.33
N ARG A 22 -18.00 -8.52 6.52
CA ARG A 22 -18.48 -7.14 6.75
C ARG A 22 -18.53 -6.31 5.46
N PHE A 23 -17.85 -6.75 4.42
CA PHE A 23 -17.86 -6.05 3.14
C PHE A 23 -19.25 -6.12 2.48
N ARG A 24 -19.78 -4.97 2.04
CA ARG A 24 -21.13 -4.82 1.41
C ARG A 24 -22.31 -5.21 2.30
N THR A 25 -22.16 -5.16 3.63
CA THR A 25 -23.23 -5.53 4.58
C THR A 25 -23.84 -4.33 5.33
N GLY A 26 -23.45 -3.11 4.97
CA GLY A 26 -23.95 -1.90 5.64
C GLY A 26 -23.42 -1.74 7.07
N VAL A 27 -22.15 -2.05 7.29
CA VAL A 27 -21.47 -1.91 8.59
C VAL A 27 -21.57 -0.48 9.13
N ALA A 28 -21.65 -0.39 10.46
CA ALA A 28 -21.53 0.88 11.15
C ALA A 28 -20.13 1.49 10.93
N VAL A 29 -20.11 2.77 10.61
CA VAL A 29 -18.88 3.52 10.36
C VAL A 29 -18.71 4.55 11.47
N THR A 30 -17.55 4.56 12.10
CA THR A 30 -17.14 5.60 13.04
C THR A 30 -16.17 6.55 12.34
N ASN A 31 -16.30 7.85 12.56
CA ASN A 31 -15.32 8.82 12.03
C ASN A 31 -14.27 9.09 13.10
N LYS A 32 -12.99 8.92 12.76
CA LYS A 32 -11.85 9.15 13.67
C LYS A 32 -11.51 10.64 13.85
N GLN A 33 -12.01 11.53 12.95
CA GLN A 33 -11.61 12.94 12.93
C GLN A 33 -12.78 13.90 13.23
N ASP A 34 -12.51 14.88 14.10
CA ASP A 34 -13.35 16.07 14.29
C ASP A 34 -12.99 17.12 13.22
N GLY A 35 -13.84 17.27 12.19
CA GLY A 35 -13.61 18.27 11.11
C GLY A 35 -13.06 17.71 9.80
N GLY A 36 -12.97 16.39 9.68
CA GLY A 36 -12.63 15.63 8.46
C GLY A 36 -13.46 14.37 8.35
N TYR A 37 -13.19 13.54 7.34
CA TYR A 37 -13.81 12.22 7.20
C TYR A 37 -12.73 11.15 7.07
N ASP A 38 -12.50 10.45 8.18
CA ASP A 38 -11.55 9.34 8.33
C ASP A 38 -12.31 8.14 8.93
N PRO A 39 -12.94 7.33 8.07
CA PRO A 39 -13.83 6.27 8.52
C PRO A 39 -13.04 5.05 9.02
N VAL A 40 -13.55 4.47 10.10
CA VAL A 40 -13.12 3.15 10.62
C VAL A 40 -14.35 2.28 10.82
N THR A 41 -14.21 1.00 10.61
CA THR A 41 -15.25 0.01 10.89
C THR A 41 -14.80 -0.99 11.96
N GLU A 42 -15.74 -1.75 12.49
CA GLU A 42 -15.40 -2.88 13.37
C GLU A 42 -14.49 -3.92 12.65
N GLY A 43 -14.55 -3.96 11.32
CA GLY A 43 -13.73 -4.84 10.50
C GLY A 43 -12.25 -4.51 10.61
N ASP A 44 -11.91 -3.21 10.56
CA ASP A 44 -10.54 -2.73 10.69
C ASP A 44 -9.93 -3.16 12.04
N GLN A 45 -10.63 -2.86 13.13
CA GLN A 45 -10.15 -3.17 14.49
C GLN A 45 -10.07 -4.68 14.77
N ALA A 46 -11.06 -5.45 14.31
CA ALA A 46 -11.08 -6.89 14.48
C ALA A 46 -9.95 -7.58 13.68
N ALA A 47 -9.73 -7.15 12.44
CA ALA A 47 -8.68 -7.68 11.58
C ALA A 47 -7.29 -7.37 12.14
N GLU A 48 -7.03 -6.13 12.60
CA GLU A 48 -5.75 -5.82 13.22
C GLU A 48 -5.52 -6.60 14.50
N SER A 49 -6.56 -6.77 15.34
CA SER A 49 -6.47 -7.59 16.56
C SER A 49 -6.10 -9.04 16.27
N ALA A 50 -6.71 -9.64 15.23
CA ALA A 50 -6.41 -11.01 14.82
C ALA A 50 -4.98 -11.16 14.29
N ILE A 51 -4.51 -10.24 13.46
CA ILE A 51 -3.14 -10.20 12.95
C ILE A 51 -2.15 -10.10 14.12
N ARG A 52 -2.36 -9.13 15.04
CA ARG A 52 -1.49 -8.93 16.20
C ARG A 52 -1.37 -10.16 17.08
N ALA A 53 -2.48 -10.83 17.37
CA ALA A 53 -2.48 -12.04 18.18
C ALA A 53 -1.56 -13.14 17.61
N LEU A 54 -1.57 -13.33 16.29
CA LEU A 54 -0.67 -14.31 15.64
C LEU A 54 0.79 -13.86 15.66
N ILE A 55 1.05 -12.57 15.42
CA ILE A 55 2.41 -12.02 15.46
C ILE A 55 2.99 -12.16 16.87
N GLU A 56 2.26 -11.76 17.89
CA GLU A 56 2.69 -11.83 19.29
C GLU A 56 2.95 -13.27 19.74
N ALA A 57 2.13 -14.22 19.30
CA ALA A 57 2.33 -15.64 19.60
C ALA A 57 3.57 -16.24 18.91
N ARG A 58 3.85 -15.87 17.64
CA ARG A 58 4.94 -16.46 16.85
C ARG A 58 6.26 -15.68 16.99
N PHE A 59 6.17 -14.35 17.10
CA PHE A 59 7.29 -13.42 17.08
C PHE A 59 7.21 -12.39 18.23
N PRO A 60 7.20 -12.80 19.50
CA PRO A 60 7.00 -11.90 20.64
C PRO A 60 8.10 -10.83 20.80
N GLN A 61 9.22 -10.98 20.09
CA GLN A 61 10.33 -10.03 20.08
C GLN A 61 10.22 -8.97 18.96
N HIS A 62 9.23 -9.10 18.04
CA HIS A 62 9.04 -8.12 16.98
C HIS A 62 8.19 -6.94 17.47
N GLY A 63 8.43 -5.75 16.90
CA GLY A 63 7.57 -4.60 17.06
C GLY A 63 6.37 -4.67 16.13
N ILE A 64 5.35 -3.86 16.43
CA ILE A 64 4.15 -3.71 15.59
C ILE A 64 3.80 -2.23 15.51
N LEU A 65 3.68 -1.73 14.29
CA LEU A 65 3.09 -0.44 13.94
C LEU A 65 1.79 -0.76 13.19
N GLY A 66 0.67 -0.39 13.76
CA GLY A 66 -0.64 -0.59 13.15
C GLY A 66 -1.44 0.70 13.08
N GLU A 67 -2.46 0.72 12.26
CA GLU A 67 -3.33 1.88 12.09
C GLU A 67 -4.31 2.04 13.25
N GLU A 68 -4.91 0.94 13.73
CA GLU A 68 -6.08 0.96 14.61
C GLU A 68 -5.74 0.86 16.09
N HIS A 69 -4.64 0.18 16.39
CA HIS A 69 -4.20 -0.02 17.77
C HIS A 69 -2.83 0.63 18.04
N GLY A 70 -2.52 0.81 19.29
CA GLY A 70 -1.26 1.43 19.72
C GLY A 70 -0.02 0.68 19.26
N ASN A 71 1.05 1.40 18.98
CA ASN A 71 2.32 0.86 18.54
C ASN A 71 3.05 0.14 19.68
N VAL A 72 3.80 -0.93 19.36
CA VAL A 72 4.58 -1.73 20.31
C VAL A 72 5.99 -1.94 19.77
N GLY A 73 7.01 -1.59 20.58
CA GLY A 73 8.41 -1.95 20.32
C GLY A 73 8.95 -1.47 18.98
N LEU A 74 8.70 -0.21 18.58
CA LEU A 74 9.18 0.36 17.32
C LEU A 74 10.71 0.52 17.26
N ASP A 75 11.38 0.42 18.39
CA ASP A 75 12.84 0.42 18.53
C ASP A 75 13.48 -0.95 18.28
N ARG A 76 12.68 -1.99 18.08
CA ARG A 76 13.16 -3.35 17.80
C ARG A 76 13.72 -3.47 16.39
N GLU A 77 14.60 -4.43 16.18
CA GLU A 77 15.22 -4.70 14.88
C GLU A 77 14.18 -5.06 13.80
N HIS A 78 13.14 -5.79 14.20
CA HIS A 78 12.06 -6.26 13.30
C HIS A 78 10.74 -5.64 13.73
N VAL A 79 10.04 -5.02 12.77
CA VAL A 79 8.75 -4.36 12.99
C VAL A 79 7.76 -4.77 11.90
N TRP A 80 6.59 -5.23 12.32
CA TRP A 80 5.45 -5.41 11.44
C TRP A 80 4.74 -4.08 11.24
N VAL A 81 4.29 -3.82 10.03
CA VAL A 81 3.56 -2.61 9.65
C VAL A 81 2.24 -3.03 9.05
N ILE A 82 1.12 -2.64 9.68
CA ILE A 82 -0.19 -3.21 9.40
C ILE A 82 -1.19 -2.10 9.11
N ASP A 83 -1.88 -2.23 7.99
CA ASP A 83 -3.14 -1.55 7.71
C ASP A 83 -4.18 -2.63 7.40
N PRO A 84 -5.18 -2.83 8.27
CA PRO A 84 -6.14 -3.90 8.11
C PRO A 84 -7.09 -3.71 6.93
N ILE A 85 -7.46 -2.47 6.60
CA ILE A 85 -8.31 -2.12 5.46
C ILE A 85 -7.85 -0.79 4.85
N ASP A 86 -6.74 -0.82 4.10
CA ASP A 86 -6.41 0.33 3.26
C ASP A 86 -7.49 0.55 2.21
N GLY A 87 -7.91 1.80 2.04
CA GLY A 87 -9.06 2.11 1.21
C GLY A 87 -10.39 1.91 1.92
N THR A 88 -10.50 2.28 3.19
CA THR A 88 -11.74 2.17 3.99
C THR A 88 -12.93 2.85 3.28
N ARG A 89 -12.70 3.95 2.54
CA ARG A 89 -13.74 4.60 1.72
C ARG A 89 -14.24 3.70 0.60
N ALA A 90 -13.37 2.94 -0.06
CA ALA A 90 -13.75 1.94 -1.05
C ALA A 90 -14.50 0.78 -0.39
N PHE A 91 -14.03 0.33 0.78
CA PHE A 91 -14.67 -0.72 1.57
C PHE A 91 -16.13 -0.39 1.90
N ILE A 92 -16.39 0.76 2.54
CA ILE A 92 -17.73 1.18 2.92
C ILE A 92 -18.65 1.47 1.72
N SER A 93 -18.07 1.82 0.57
CA SER A 93 -18.79 2.06 -0.68
C SER A 93 -19.04 0.78 -1.49
N GLY A 94 -18.52 -0.37 -1.04
CA GLY A 94 -18.65 -1.66 -1.71
C GLY A 94 -17.81 -1.79 -2.98
N VAL A 95 -16.77 -0.94 -3.16
CA VAL A 95 -15.84 -0.99 -4.28
C VAL A 95 -14.66 -1.90 -3.93
N PRO A 96 -14.35 -2.96 -4.70
CA PRO A 96 -13.37 -3.98 -4.30
C PRO A 96 -11.93 -3.61 -4.71
N VAL A 97 -11.47 -2.42 -4.29
CA VAL A 97 -10.10 -1.95 -4.50
C VAL A 97 -9.37 -1.66 -3.18
N TRP A 98 -10.03 -1.93 -2.05
CA TRP A 98 -9.41 -1.95 -0.73
C TRP A 98 -8.52 -3.18 -0.55
N GLY A 99 -7.66 -3.20 0.45
CA GLY A 99 -6.83 -4.37 0.75
C GLY A 99 -6.29 -4.35 2.17
N THR A 100 -5.91 -5.52 2.68
CA THR A 100 -5.14 -5.65 3.91
C THR A 100 -3.66 -5.54 3.57
N LEU A 101 -2.97 -4.59 4.20
CA LEU A 101 -1.54 -4.37 4.03
C LEU A 101 -0.77 -4.94 5.21
N ILE A 102 0.18 -5.83 4.93
CA ILE A 102 1.05 -6.46 5.93
C ILE A 102 2.49 -6.28 5.46
N GLY A 103 3.19 -5.34 6.09
CA GLY A 103 4.60 -5.06 5.84
C GLY A 103 5.50 -5.64 6.92
N PHE A 104 6.74 -5.95 6.58
CA PHE A 104 7.77 -6.36 7.51
C PHE A 104 9.04 -5.56 7.27
N GLN A 105 9.48 -4.89 8.31
CA GLN A 105 10.72 -4.11 8.31
C GLN A 105 11.81 -4.82 9.10
N SER A 106 13.03 -4.74 8.61
CA SER A 106 14.24 -5.17 9.29
C SER A 106 15.23 -3.99 9.35
N ALA A 107 15.68 -3.63 10.53
CA ALA A 107 16.54 -2.47 10.76
C ALA A 107 16.02 -1.18 10.09
N GLY A 108 14.71 -0.94 10.19
CA GLY A 108 14.03 0.23 9.63
C GLY A 108 13.91 0.25 8.10
N ARG A 109 14.11 -0.89 7.40
CA ARG A 109 13.91 -1.08 5.97
C ARG A 109 12.76 -2.02 5.71
N ALA A 110 11.82 -1.66 4.84
CA ALA A 110 10.79 -2.56 4.35
C ALA A 110 11.44 -3.65 3.48
N THR A 111 11.33 -4.91 3.91
CA THR A 111 12.02 -6.05 3.28
C THR A 111 11.08 -7.08 2.71
N MET A 112 9.90 -7.27 3.33
CA MET A 112 8.84 -8.14 2.83
C MET A 112 7.51 -7.41 2.98
N GLY A 113 6.53 -7.75 2.15
CA GLY A 113 5.23 -7.13 2.23
C GLY A 113 4.18 -7.84 1.42
N MET A 114 2.93 -7.70 1.84
CA MET A 114 1.78 -8.27 1.15
C MET A 114 0.61 -7.30 1.15
N MET A 115 -0.06 -7.22 0.02
CA MET A 115 -1.43 -6.74 -0.09
C MET A 115 -2.34 -7.92 -0.39
N ASP A 116 -3.33 -8.15 0.48
CA ASP A 116 -4.38 -9.15 0.31
C ASP A 116 -5.71 -8.47 -0.03
N GLN A 117 -6.31 -8.84 -1.15
CA GLN A 117 -7.66 -8.43 -1.53
C GLN A 117 -8.59 -9.66 -1.54
N PRO A 118 -9.25 -9.95 -0.40
CA PRO A 118 -9.92 -11.23 -0.22
C PRO A 118 -11.19 -11.38 -1.07
N PHE A 119 -11.84 -10.27 -1.48
CA PHE A 119 -13.05 -10.35 -2.32
C PHE A 119 -12.73 -10.77 -3.75
N THR A 120 -11.63 -10.26 -4.34
CA THR A 120 -11.13 -10.70 -5.66
C THR A 120 -10.30 -11.97 -5.54
N ARG A 121 -9.89 -12.36 -4.33
CA ARG A 121 -9.01 -13.50 -4.02
C ARG A 121 -7.63 -13.33 -4.63
N GLU A 122 -7.08 -12.14 -4.52
CA GLU A 122 -5.75 -11.79 -5.04
C GLU A 122 -4.82 -11.40 -3.91
N ARG A 123 -3.58 -11.89 -3.99
CA ARG A 123 -2.47 -11.52 -3.10
C ARG A 123 -1.29 -11.07 -3.93
N TYR A 124 -0.73 -9.96 -3.56
CA TYR A 124 0.53 -9.44 -4.09
C TYR A 124 1.55 -9.51 -2.97
N PHE A 125 2.59 -10.29 -3.14
CA PHE A 125 3.53 -10.62 -2.07
C PHE A 125 4.98 -10.45 -2.51
N ALA A 126 5.78 -9.79 -1.67
CA ALA A 126 7.23 -9.65 -1.81
C ALA A 126 7.92 -10.51 -0.75
N ASP A 127 8.69 -11.52 -1.19
CA ASP A 127 9.30 -12.54 -0.34
C ASP A 127 10.70 -12.19 0.19
N GLY A 128 11.18 -10.98 -0.09
CA GLY A 128 12.55 -10.52 0.20
C GLY A 128 13.48 -10.57 -1.01
N THR A 129 13.06 -11.18 -2.12
CA THR A 129 13.84 -11.33 -3.36
C THR A 129 13.04 -11.06 -4.62
N SER A 130 11.78 -11.43 -4.64
CA SER A 130 10.90 -11.37 -5.81
C SER A 130 9.48 -10.98 -5.40
N ALA A 131 8.78 -10.31 -6.29
CA ALA A 131 7.37 -10.02 -6.17
C ALA A 131 6.52 -11.07 -6.88
N TRP A 132 5.42 -11.47 -6.24
CA TRP A 132 4.55 -12.54 -6.66
C TRP A 132 3.09 -12.10 -6.69
N TYR A 133 2.34 -12.66 -7.61
CA TYR A 133 0.89 -12.66 -7.64
C TYR A 133 0.35 -14.05 -7.36
N PHE A 134 -0.67 -14.12 -6.51
CA PHE A 134 -1.47 -15.31 -6.24
C PHE A 134 -2.93 -14.92 -6.39
N GLY A 135 -3.68 -15.65 -7.21
CA GLY A 135 -5.08 -15.30 -7.45
C GLY A 135 -5.79 -16.29 -8.36
N PRO A 136 -7.01 -15.95 -8.81
CA PRO A 136 -7.80 -16.81 -9.70
C PRO A 136 -7.09 -17.19 -11.00
N GLU A 137 -6.12 -16.39 -11.44
CA GLU A 137 -5.31 -16.66 -12.63
C GLU A 137 -4.07 -17.54 -12.37
N GLY A 138 -3.92 -18.03 -11.13
CA GLY A 138 -2.79 -18.85 -10.69
C GLY A 138 -1.71 -18.06 -9.94
N GLU A 139 -0.54 -18.69 -9.79
CA GLU A 139 0.65 -18.14 -9.13
C GLU A 139 1.68 -17.77 -10.19
N ARG A 140 2.26 -16.55 -10.06
CA ARG A 140 3.35 -16.10 -10.95
C ARG A 140 4.20 -15.02 -10.29
N THR A 141 5.46 -14.92 -10.69
CA THR A 141 6.24 -13.69 -10.45
C THR A 141 5.66 -12.53 -11.26
N ILE A 142 5.69 -11.35 -10.68
CA ILE A 142 5.26 -10.12 -11.34
C ILE A 142 6.45 -9.19 -11.56
N ARG A 143 6.32 -8.36 -12.59
CA ARG A 143 7.31 -7.34 -12.93
C ARG A 143 6.62 -6.10 -13.45
N THR A 144 7.19 -4.96 -13.11
CA THR A 144 6.82 -3.68 -13.71
C THR A 144 7.11 -3.71 -15.21
N ARG A 145 6.47 -2.82 -15.96
CA ARG A 145 6.77 -2.65 -17.39
C ARG A 145 7.67 -1.46 -17.63
N ASP A 146 8.45 -1.54 -18.71
CA ASP A 146 9.21 -0.40 -19.18
C ASP A 146 8.27 0.66 -19.78
N CYS A 147 8.45 1.90 -19.33
CA CYS A 147 7.80 3.08 -19.91
C CYS A 147 8.88 4.16 -20.06
N ALA A 148 9.05 4.68 -21.29
CA ALA A 148 10.17 5.56 -21.61
C ALA A 148 9.88 7.04 -21.28
N SER A 149 8.61 7.45 -21.29
CA SER A 149 8.24 8.85 -21.10
C SER A 149 6.91 9.02 -20.39
N LEU A 150 6.71 10.19 -19.75
CA LEU A 150 5.41 10.56 -19.16
C LEU A 150 4.30 10.51 -20.21
N SER A 151 4.55 10.91 -21.45
CA SER A 151 3.54 10.91 -22.53
C SER A 151 2.98 9.53 -22.88
N ASP A 152 3.67 8.46 -22.49
CA ASP A 152 3.22 7.08 -22.67
C ASP A 152 2.64 6.47 -21.40
N ALA A 153 2.84 7.14 -20.25
CA ALA A 153 2.54 6.61 -18.94
C ALA A 153 1.04 6.63 -18.60
N ILE A 154 0.66 5.66 -17.78
CA ILE A 154 -0.62 5.60 -17.07
C ILE A 154 -0.36 5.99 -15.62
N LEU A 155 -1.01 7.07 -15.15
CA LEU A 155 -0.91 7.60 -13.80
C LEU A 155 -2.15 7.24 -12.97
N PHE A 156 -1.93 6.78 -11.73
CA PHE A 156 -3.00 6.63 -10.74
C PHE A 156 -2.74 7.47 -9.51
N THR A 157 -3.81 7.95 -8.88
CA THR A 157 -3.85 8.52 -7.54
C THR A 157 -5.22 8.22 -6.92
N THR A 158 -5.32 8.20 -5.61
CA THR A 158 -6.60 7.98 -4.92
C THR A 158 -7.60 9.08 -5.26
N THR A 159 -7.19 10.35 -5.16
CA THR A 159 -7.99 11.50 -5.61
C THR A 159 -7.10 12.75 -5.71
N PRO A 160 -7.37 13.67 -6.65
CA PRO A 160 -6.63 14.94 -6.72
C PRO A 160 -6.90 15.88 -5.51
N HIS A 161 -7.85 15.52 -4.64
CA HIS A 161 -8.17 16.30 -3.44
C HIS A 161 -7.30 15.97 -2.21
N ILE A 162 -6.41 14.96 -2.30
CA ILE A 162 -5.43 14.68 -1.23
C ILE A 162 -4.28 15.69 -1.22
N PHE A 163 -4.04 16.35 -2.35
CA PHE A 163 -2.95 17.32 -2.47
C PHE A 163 -3.33 18.66 -1.84
N THR A 164 -2.42 19.20 -1.03
CA THR A 164 -2.53 20.56 -0.51
C THR A 164 -2.54 21.59 -1.64
N ALA A 165 -2.91 22.84 -1.32
CA ALA A 165 -2.85 23.93 -2.31
C ALA A 165 -1.44 24.16 -2.88
N GLU A 166 -0.39 23.84 -2.12
CA GLU A 166 0.99 23.95 -2.54
C GLU A 166 1.43 22.77 -3.42
N GLU A 167 0.99 21.55 -3.10
CA GLU A 167 1.35 20.31 -3.80
C GLU A 167 0.62 20.15 -5.15
N LYS A 168 -0.64 20.54 -5.18
CA LYS A 168 -1.53 20.33 -6.32
C LYS A 168 -0.97 20.82 -7.66
N PRO A 169 -0.35 22.01 -7.77
CA PRO A 169 0.21 22.46 -9.05
C PRO A 169 1.35 21.58 -9.57
N PHE A 170 2.10 20.91 -8.70
CA PHE A 170 3.19 20.02 -9.10
C PHE A 170 2.64 18.67 -9.57
N TYR A 171 1.66 18.14 -8.87
CA TYR A 171 0.92 16.95 -9.31
C TYR A 171 0.26 17.17 -10.69
N GLU A 172 -0.48 18.27 -10.87
CA GLU A 172 -1.15 18.62 -12.12
C GLU A 172 -0.17 18.73 -13.29
N LYS A 173 1.04 19.29 -13.08
CA LYS A 173 2.08 19.31 -14.11
C LYS A 173 2.55 17.95 -14.58
N VAL A 174 2.52 16.92 -13.71
CA VAL A 174 2.80 15.55 -14.12
C VAL A 174 1.58 14.96 -14.83
N GLN A 175 0.38 15.15 -14.26
CA GLN A 175 -0.87 14.65 -14.82
C GLN A 175 -1.11 15.17 -16.25
N ASP A 176 -0.80 16.42 -16.53
CA ASP A 176 -0.98 17.03 -17.86
C ASP A 176 -0.03 16.46 -18.93
N GLN A 177 1.01 15.73 -18.54
CA GLN A 177 1.97 15.11 -19.44
C GLN A 177 1.75 13.63 -19.69
N VAL A 178 0.90 12.97 -18.88
CA VAL A 178 0.69 11.53 -19.04
C VAL A 178 -0.36 11.22 -20.10
N ARG A 179 -0.27 10.02 -20.67
CA ARG A 179 -1.23 9.53 -21.68
C ARG A 179 -2.63 9.33 -21.12
N LEU A 180 -2.71 8.84 -19.86
CA LEU A 180 -3.94 8.46 -19.18
C LEU A 180 -3.77 8.61 -17.68
N PHE A 181 -4.81 9.08 -17.01
CA PHE A 181 -4.85 9.05 -15.55
C PHE A 181 -6.19 8.48 -15.03
N ARG A 182 -6.15 7.89 -13.85
CA ARG A 182 -7.31 7.34 -13.15
C ARG A 182 -7.22 7.63 -11.65
N TYR A 183 -8.39 7.59 -10.99
CA TYR A 183 -8.56 7.86 -9.57
C TYR A 183 -9.30 6.73 -8.86
N GLY A 184 -9.16 6.66 -7.51
CA GLY A 184 -10.01 5.83 -6.66
C GLY A 184 -9.66 4.35 -6.68
N VAL A 185 -8.37 4.01 -6.66
CA VAL A 185 -7.90 2.62 -6.70
C VAL A 185 -7.09 2.25 -5.45
N ASP A 186 -6.84 3.22 -4.55
CA ASP A 186 -6.20 3.04 -3.24
C ASP A 186 -4.92 2.16 -3.35
N CYS A 187 -4.62 1.29 -2.38
CA CYS A 187 -3.43 0.41 -2.40
C CYS A 187 -3.33 -0.49 -3.64
N TYR A 188 -4.46 -0.85 -4.23
CA TYR A 188 -4.49 -1.72 -5.41
C TYR A 188 -3.77 -1.10 -6.62
N ALA A 189 -3.70 0.25 -6.70
CA ALA A 189 -2.95 0.96 -7.73
C ALA A 189 -1.46 0.58 -7.74
N TYR A 190 -0.86 0.44 -6.58
CA TYR A 190 0.55 0.05 -6.41
C TYR A 190 0.79 -1.40 -6.85
N CYS A 191 -0.16 -2.29 -6.56
CA CYS A 191 -0.11 -3.68 -7.00
C CYS A 191 -0.24 -3.80 -8.53
N LEU A 192 -1.11 -3.02 -9.15
CA LEU A 192 -1.22 -2.93 -10.60
C LEU A 192 0.04 -2.36 -11.24
N LEU A 193 0.73 -1.42 -10.58
CA LEU A 193 2.03 -0.92 -11.01
C LEU A 193 3.08 -2.04 -10.96
N ALA A 194 3.17 -2.77 -9.84
CA ALA A 194 4.10 -3.90 -9.69
C ALA A 194 3.84 -5.02 -10.72
N ALA A 195 2.58 -5.21 -11.13
CA ALA A 195 2.19 -6.18 -12.16
C ALA A 195 2.32 -5.66 -13.60
N GLY A 196 2.79 -4.42 -13.81
CA GLY A 196 3.05 -3.86 -15.14
C GLY A 196 1.82 -3.31 -15.88
N HIS A 197 0.72 -3.03 -15.17
CA HIS A 197 -0.50 -2.44 -15.75
C HIS A 197 -0.54 -0.91 -15.65
N VAL A 198 0.16 -0.35 -14.67
CA VAL A 198 0.23 1.09 -14.38
C VAL A 198 1.70 1.51 -14.36
N ASP A 199 2.00 2.76 -14.71
CA ASP A 199 3.38 3.25 -14.80
C ASP A 199 3.77 4.17 -13.66
N LEU A 200 2.81 4.93 -13.13
CA LEU A 200 2.99 5.90 -12.04
C LEU A 200 1.86 5.81 -11.02
N VAL A 201 2.23 5.91 -9.75
CA VAL A 201 1.32 6.26 -8.65
C VAL A 201 1.91 7.44 -7.90
N ILE A 202 1.12 8.50 -7.71
CA ILE A 202 1.52 9.72 -7.01
C ILE A 202 0.50 10.01 -5.92
N GLU A 203 0.96 10.05 -4.67
CA GLU A 203 0.12 10.25 -3.49
C GLU A 203 0.73 11.30 -2.54
N SER A 204 -0.10 11.83 -1.66
CA SER A 204 0.34 12.72 -0.57
C SER A 204 -0.43 12.43 0.70
N GLY A 205 0.22 12.65 1.85
CA GLY A 205 -0.37 12.48 3.17
C GLY A 205 -0.40 11.04 3.68
N LEU A 206 0.25 10.10 2.98
CA LEU A 206 0.31 8.69 3.39
C LEU A 206 1.00 8.53 4.74
N LYS A 207 0.57 7.51 5.49
CA LYS A 207 1.18 7.07 6.74
C LYS A 207 2.11 5.88 6.48
N PRO A 208 2.96 5.52 7.45
CA PRO A 208 3.84 4.35 7.30
C PRO A 208 3.09 3.05 7.00
N TYR A 209 1.88 2.86 7.52
CA TYR A 209 1.08 1.66 7.31
C TYR A 209 0.46 1.60 5.91
N ASP A 210 0.16 2.73 5.25
CA ASP A 210 -0.37 2.79 3.89
C ASP A 210 0.67 2.32 2.84
N VAL A 211 1.96 2.42 3.15
CA VAL A 211 3.03 2.20 2.17
C VAL A 211 3.99 1.08 2.54
N GLY A 212 4.10 0.74 3.83
CA GLY A 212 5.12 -0.18 4.33
C GLY A 212 5.11 -1.57 3.70
N ALA A 213 3.94 -2.10 3.36
CA ALA A 213 3.79 -3.36 2.65
C ALA A 213 4.07 -3.23 1.14
N LEU A 214 3.78 -2.07 0.56
CA LEU A 214 3.82 -1.83 -0.88
C LEU A 214 5.24 -1.54 -1.39
N ILE A 215 6.11 -0.97 -0.55
CA ILE A 215 7.52 -0.71 -0.89
C ILE A 215 8.21 -1.96 -1.44
N PRO A 216 8.29 -3.09 -0.70
CA PRO A 216 8.96 -4.28 -1.20
C PRO A 216 8.24 -4.90 -2.39
N VAL A 217 6.92 -4.82 -2.49
CA VAL A 217 6.16 -5.32 -3.65
C VAL A 217 6.57 -4.61 -4.94
N ILE A 218 6.75 -3.28 -4.88
CA ILE A 218 7.18 -2.48 -6.03
C ILE A 218 8.65 -2.72 -6.34
N GLU A 219 9.53 -2.62 -5.34
CA GLU A 219 10.98 -2.72 -5.56
C GLU A 219 11.39 -4.10 -6.08
N GLN A 220 10.80 -5.18 -5.54
CA GLN A 220 11.10 -6.55 -5.96
C GLN A 220 10.44 -6.94 -7.31
N ALA A 221 9.43 -6.16 -7.75
CA ALA A 221 8.93 -6.23 -9.12
C ALA A 221 9.80 -5.46 -10.13
N GLY A 222 10.83 -4.72 -9.68
CA GLY A 222 11.72 -3.92 -10.51
C GLY A 222 11.33 -2.45 -10.63
N GLY A 223 10.33 -2.00 -9.90
CA GLY A 223 9.91 -0.59 -9.82
C GLY A 223 10.75 0.23 -8.84
N ILE A 224 10.42 1.50 -8.74
CA ILE A 224 11.08 2.47 -7.86
C ILE A 224 10.00 3.19 -7.07
N ILE A 225 10.19 3.32 -5.76
CA ILE A 225 9.31 4.07 -4.88
C ILE A 225 10.13 4.99 -3.98
N THR A 226 9.79 6.27 -3.94
CA THR A 226 10.48 7.29 -3.15
C THR A 226 9.48 8.31 -2.61
N THR A 227 9.95 9.17 -1.72
CA THR A 227 9.27 10.45 -1.47
C THR A 227 9.45 11.40 -2.66
N TRP A 228 8.70 12.53 -2.71
CA TRP A 228 8.82 13.51 -3.80
C TRP A 228 10.16 14.26 -3.83
N ASP A 229 10.95 14.18 -2.78
CA ASP A 229 12.34 14.70 -2.73
C ASP A 229 13.39 13.62 -3.05
N GLY A 230 12.95 12.43 -3.44
CA GLY A 230 13.83 11.30 -3.76
C GLY A 230 14.32 10.52 -2.54
N GLY A 231 13.79 10.81 -1.36
CA GLY A 231 14.13 10.14 -0.11
C GLY A 231 13.45 8.77 0.05
N ARG A 232 13.70 8.16 1.21
CA ARG A 232 13.14 6.84 1.57
C ARG A 232 11.66 6.94 1.94
N PRO A 233 10.80 6.02 1.45
CA PRO A 233 9.35 6.12 1.59
C PRO A 233 8.77 5.50 2.87
N GLU A 234 9.56 4.81 3.73
CA GLU A 234 9.06 4.02 4.85
C GLU A 234 8.25 4.82 5.89
N ASN A 235 8.45 6.12 5.93
CA ASN A 235 7.70 7.02 6.84
C ASN A 235 6.43 7.60 6.22
N GLY A 236 6.09 7.20 4.99
CA GLY A 236 4.95 7.77 4.27
C GLY A 236 5.21 9.21 3.80
N GLY A 237 4.18 10.04 3.82
CA GLY A 237 4.21 11.42 3.33
C GLY A 237 3.84 11.52 1.86
N ARG A 238 4.63 12.27 1.09
CA ARG A 238 4.46 12.45 -0.35
C ARG A 238 5.19 11.35 -1.11
N ILE A 239 4.45 10.46 -1.75
CA ILE A 239 4.98 9.25 -2.37
C ILE A 239 4.90 9.31 -3.89
N LEU A 240 5.98 8.90 -4.54
CA LEU A 240 6.11 8.67 -5.97
C LEU A 240 6.54 7.23 -6.20
N ALA A 241 5.69 6.42 -6.83
CA ALA A 241 6.03 5.09 -7.29
C ALA A 241 6.00 5.02 -8.82
N ALA A 242 6.97 4.36 -9.42
CA ALA A 242 7.09 4.22 -10.86
C ALA A 242 7.55 2.84 -11.29
N GLY A 243 7.02 2.36 -12.42
CA GLY A 243 7.41 1.08 -13.02
C GLY A 243 8.77 1.10 -13.71
N SER A 244 9.27 2.27 -14.10
CA SER A 244 10.57 2.42 -14.75
C SER A 244 11.36 3.62 -14.19
N ARG A 245 12.68 3.54 -14.26
CA ARG A 245 13.57 4.64 -13.86
C ARG A 245 13.33 5.90 -14.66
N SER A 246 13.11 5.77 -15.96
CA SER A 246 12.90 6.91 -16.85
C SER A 246 11.70 7.76 -16.46
N VAL A 247 10.56 7.11 -16.19
CA VAL A 247 9.33 7.81 -15.80
C VAL A 247 9.44 8.35 -14.37
N HIS A 248 10.10 7.60 -13.46
CA HIS A 248 10.39 8.07 -12.10
C HIS A 248 11.19 9.38 -12.12
N GLU A 249 12.32 9.43 -12.84
CA GLU A 249 13.19 10.61 -12.90
C GLU A 249 12.48 11.81 -13.52
N GLN A 250 11.66 11.61 -14.57
CA GLN A 250 10.87 12.69 -15.19
C GLN A 250 9.82 13.27 -14.22
N ALA A 251 9.09 12.40 -13.50
CA ALA A 251 8.11 12.84 -12.51
C ALA A 251 8.79 13.52 -11.31
N LEU A 252 9.87 12.93 -10.80
CA LEU A 252 10.64 13.47 -9.67
C LEU A 252 11.19 14.88 -9.98
N ALA A 253 11.69 15.12 -11.20
CA ALA A 253 12.20 16.42 -11.63
C ALA A 253 11.14 17.54 -11.58
N ILE A 254 9.85 17.18 -11.60
CA ILE A 254 8.73 18.11 -11.45
C ILE A 254 8.34 18.24 -9.98
N LEU A 255 8.14 17.11 -9.29
CA LEU A 255 7.62 17.05 -7.93
C LEU A 255 8.60 17.61 -6.89
N SER A 256 9.91 17.38 -7.06
CA SER A 256 10.95 17.83 -6.13
C SER A 256 11.20 19.35 -6.12
N ARG A 257 10.47 20.10 -6.94
CA ARG A 257 10.55 21.57 -6.95
C ARG A 257 9.60 22.25 -5.95
N LEU A 258 8.82 21.43 -5.24
CA LEU A 258 7.98 21.88 -4.13
C LEU A 258 8.92 22.26 -2.92
#